data_ebfd2a97d355d9fc1da270db8d81031b
#
_entry.id   ebfd2a97d355d9fc1da270db8d81031b
#
_cell.length_a   1.000
_cell.length_b   1.000
_cell.length_c   1.000
_cell.angle_alpha   90.00
_cell.angle_beta   90.00
_cell.angle_gamma   90.00
#
_symmetry.space_group_name_H-M   'P 1'
#
loop_
_entity.id
_entity.type
_entity.pdbx_description
1 polymer ?
#
loop_
_entity_poly.entity_id
_entity_poly.type
_entity_poly.pdbx_seq_one_letter_code
_entity_poly.pdbx_strand_id
1 'polypeptide(L)'
;SDNQQLKEEYMGKFPVIFLSLKGVEGLTFENAKYRLMQLVGREANRFHFLSDSDRLTEDDKKIYHAMISLSDGMYSMNEEVLISSLKILSELLYKHYGKKTILLIDEYDVPLAKANENGYYDQMVLLVRNLFENVLKTNSSLKFAVLTGCLRVAKESIFTGLNNFKTNSILDEEYDETFGFVDDEVKEMLHYYGQDTHYETVKEWYDGYRFGNADVYCPWDVINYCDAHRRNPMLPPENYWTNTSGNDVLKHFIESAGAAKGLAKTDLERLVNGEIVEKDIREDLTYNELYASMDNLWSTLFMAGYLTHKGRVDTKRFRLAVPNREIRNIITEQVLALFKQNVEKDGQLLNDFCTALSDGHTDEVERLFSEYMKKTISVRDTFARKELKENFYHGLLLGILGFKAGWSVMSNRESGNGFSDIMIMIDDAEIGIVIEVKYAESHDLEAVCKDALKQMIDKRYAEYFEQQGIKKILKYGIACRVKECKVMLEEN
;
A
#
# COMPACT_ATOMS: atom_id res chain seq x y z
N SER A 1 -20.12 -5.66 18.61
CA SER A 1 -19.76 -5.13 19.94
C SER A 1 -20.57 -5.84 21.00
N ASP A 2 -19.92 -6.42 21.99
CA ASP A 2 -20.58 -7.07 23.14
C ASP A 2 -20.98 -6.09 24.24
N ASN A 3 -20.72 -4.80 24.05
CA ASN A 3 -21.10 -3.75 24.95
C ASN A 3 -22.60 -3.48 24.88
N GLN A 4 -23.35 -4.17 25.72
CA GLN A 4 -24.81 -4.07 25.78
C GLN A 4 -25.29 -2.65 26.14
N GLN A 5 -24.56 -1.95 26.97
CA GLN A 5 -24.90 -0.57 27.37
C GLN A 5 -24.83 0.38 26.15
N LEU A 6 -23.79 0.29 25.32
CA LEU A 6 -23.67 1.10 24.09
C LEU A 6 -24.80 0.77 23.11
N LYS A 7 -25.14 -0.51 22.94
CA LYS A 7 -26.28 -0.91 22.09
C LYS A 7 -27.58 -0.26 22.57
N GLU A 8 -27.88 -0.32 23.86
CA GLU A 8 -29.09 0.25 24.43
C GLU A 8 -29.15 1.79 24.38
N GLU A 9 -27.99 2.45 24.50
CA GLU A 9 -27.92 3.91 24.53
C GLU A 9 -27.94 4.51 23.10
N TYR A 10 -27.31 3.87 22.12
CA TYR A 10 -27.06 4.49 20.79
C TYR A 10 -27.78 3.80 19.64
N MET A 11 -27.90 2.48 19.62
CA MET A 11 -28.40 1.75 18.46
C MET A 11 -29.88 2.08 18.18
N GLY A 12 -30.12 2.70 17.01
CA GLY A 12 -31.49 3.13 16.62
C GLY A 12 -32.09 4.27 17.44
N LYS A 13 -31.29 4.98 18.25
CA LYS A 13 -31.80 6.03 19.18
C LYS A 13 -31.67 7.45 18.64
N PHE A 14 -30.83 7.67 17.62
CA PHE A 14 -30.54 8.99 17.08
C PHE A 14 -30.71 9.01 15.56
N PRO A 15 -31.15 10.15 14.96
CA PRO A 15 -31.02 10.34 13.53
C PRO A 15 -29.53 10.43 13.16
N VAL A 16 -29.13 9.79 12.05
CA VAL A 16 -27.75 9.74 11.58
C VAL A 16 -27.68 10.27 10.17
N ILE A 17 -26.85 11.29 9.94
CA ILE A 17 -26.42 11.74 8.61
C ILE A 17 -25.11 11.04 8.30
N PHE A 18 -25.05 10.33 7.17
CA PHE A 18 -23.85 9.60 6.73
C PHE A 18 -23.42 10.02 5.31
N LEU A 19 -22.17 10.41 5.17
CA LEU A 19 -21.58 10.76 3.89
C LEU A 19 -20.25 10.03 3.73
N SER A 20 -20.07 9.28 2.64
CA SER A 20 -18.75 8.85 2.20
C SER A 20 -18.30 9.72 1.02
N LEU A 21 -17.20 10.45 1.21
CA LEU A 21 -16.66 11.36 0.20
C LEU A 21 -15.79 10.65 -0.85
N LYS A 22 -15.71 9.32 -0.83
CA LYS A 22 -14.92 8.49 -1.74
C LYS A 22 -15.11 8.82 -3.22
N GLY A 23 -16.34 9.13 -3.63
CA GLY A 23 -16.69 9.44 -5.01
C GLY A 23 -16.68 10.93 -5.37
N VAL A 24 -16.24 11.80 -4.46
CA VAL A 24 -16.19 13.26 -4.69
C VAL A 24 -14.87 13.62 -5.36
N GLU A 25 -14.81 13.40 -6.67
CA GLU A 25 -13.64 13.63 -7.52
C GLU A 25 -14.06 14.20 -8.89
N GLY A 26 -13.12 14.74 -9.64
CA GLY A 26 -13.36 15.25 -11.00
C GLY A 26 -12.10 15.87 -11.59
N LEU A 27 -12.04 15.99 -12.91
CA LEU A 27 -10.93 16.65 -13.59
C LEU A 27 -10.92 18.17 -13.38
N THR A 28 -12.05 18.73 -12.95
CA THR A 28 -12.21 20.16 -12.63
C THR A 28 -12.94 20.34 -11.31
N PHE A 29 -12.74 21.49 -10.68
CA PHE A 29 -13.45 21.88 -9.47
C PHE A 29 -14.98 21.76 -9.61
N GLU A 30 -15.54 22.24 -10.72
CA GLU A 30 -16.98 22.21 -10.95
C GLU A 30 -17.52 20.76 -11.01
N ASN A 31 -16.78 19.83 -11.61
CA ASN A 31 -17.16 18.42 -11.66
C ASN A 31 -17.14 17.80 -10.25
N ALA A 32 -16.13 18.06 -9.45
CA ALA A 32 -16.04 17.55 -8.09
C ALA A 32 -17.12 18.18 -7.18
N LYS A 33 -17.33 19.49 -7.27
CA LYS A 33 -18.43 20.21 -6.57
C LYS A 33 -19.80 19.64 -6.94
N TYR A 34 -20.01 19.39 -8.22
CA TYR A 34 -21.26 18.73 -8.69
C TYR A 34 -21.46 17.35 -8.06
N ARG A 35 -20.42 16.51 -7.98
CA ARG A 35 -20.54 15.20 -7.31
C ARG A 35 -20.84 15.33 -5.82
N LEU A 36 -20.21 16.29 -5.13
CA LEU A 36 -20.53 16.58 -3.74
C LEU A 36 -22.01 17.01 -3.58
N MET A 37 -22.50 17.84 -4.48
CA MET A 37 -23.90 18.27 -4.51
C MET A 37 -24.85 17.09 -4.69
N GLN A 38 -24.55 16.17 -5.61
CA GLN A 38 -25.35 14.95 -5.81
C GLN A 38 -25.34 14.05 -4.57
N LEU A 39 -24.18 13.92 -3.90
CA LEU A 39 -24.06 13.11 -2.68
C LEU A 39 -24.91 13.70 -1.54
N VAL A 40 -24.79 14.99 -1.29
CA VAL A 40 -25.55 15.70 -0.25
C VAL A 40 -27.04 15.66 -0.55
N GLY A 41 -27.45 15.88 -1.81
CA GLY A 41 -28.84 15.81 -2.20
C GLY A 41 -29.46 14.42 -1.99
N ARG A 42 -28.73 13.36 -2.32
CA ARG A 42 -29.17 11.97 -2.04
C ARG A 42 -29.33 11.72 -0.55
N GLU A 43 -28.37 12.14 0.25
CA GLU A 43 -28.46 11.97 1.71
C GLU A 43 -29.62 12.79 2.30
N ALA A 44 -29.83 14.03 1.86
CA ALA A 44 -30.99 14.82 2.26
C ALA A 44 -32.31 14.13 1.86
N ASN A 45 -32.39 13.60 0.63
CA ASN A 45 -33.61 12.91 0.14
C ASN A 45 -33.90 11.58 0.85
N ARG A 46 -32.93 10.97 1.52
CA ARG A 46 -33.16 9.82 2.40
C ARG A 46 -34.15 10.15 3.53
N PHE A 47 -34.25 11.41 3.89
CA PHE A 47 -35.19 11.94 4.90
C PHE A 47 -36.42 12.62 4.26
N HIS A 48 -36.90 12.12 3.11
CA HIS A 48 -37.97 12.73 2.35
C HIS A 48 -39.26 13.01 3.17
N PHE A 49 -39.50 12.23 4.23
CA PHE A 49 -40.58 12.44 5.18
C PHE A 49 -40.58 13.84 5.86
N LEU A 50 -39.45 14.56 5.83
CA LEU A 50 -39.37 15.93 6.34
C LEU A 50 -40.26 16.90 5.54
N SER A 51 -40.56 16.60 4.27
CA SER A 51 -41.49 17.37 3.45
C SER A 51 -42.91 17.40 4.02
N ASP A 52 -43.31 16.32 4.67
CA ASP A 52 -44.69 16.13 5.23
C ASP A 52 -44.73 16.22 6.75
N SER A 53 -43.60 16.61 7.38
CA SER A 53 -43.53 16.68 8.85
C SER A 53 -44.40 17.77 9.45
N ASP A 54 -45.28 17.38 10.38
CA ASP A 54 -46.10 18.32 11.14
C ASP A 54 -45.32 19.16 12.16
N ARG A 55 -44.07 18.81 12.41
CA ARG A 55 -43.16 19.50 13.35
C ARG A 55 -42.31 20.57 12.69
N LEU A 56 -42.35 20.68 11.36
CA LEU A 56 -41.62 21.66 10.59
C LEU A 56 -42.56 22.77 10.14
N THR A 57 -42.06 24.01 10.16
CA THR A 57 -42.77 25.15 9.58
C THR A 57 -42.71 25.10 8.07
N GLU A 58 -43.57 25.84 7.39
CA GLU A 58 -43.53 25.95 5.91
C GLU A 58 -42.20 26.52 5.39
N ASP A 59 -41.55 27.40 6.16
CA ASP A 59 -40.24 27.92 5.79
C ASP A 59 -39.13 26.87 5.98
N ASP A 60 -39.19 26.02 7.02
CA ASP A 60 -38.32 24.85 7.16
C ASP A 60 -38.45 23.92 5.98
N LYS A 61 -39.65 23.63 5.53
CA LYS A 61 -39.90 22.77 4.36
C LYS A 61 -39.37 23.40 3.05
N LYS A 62 -39.51 24.71 2.84
CA LYS A 62 -38.94 25.41 1.69
C LYS A 62 -37.41 25.27 1.66
N ILE A 63 -36.76 25.48 2.79
CA ILE A 63 -35.30 25.33 2.92
C ILE A 63 -34.88 23.87 2.64
N TYR A 64 -35.63 22.92 3.17
CA TYR A 64 -35.41 21.50 2.87
C TYR A 64 -35.54 21.18 1.39
N HIS A 65 -36.60 21.70 0.73
CA HIS A 65 -36.84 21.50 -0.68
C HIS A 65 -35.72 22.06 -1.56
N ALA A 66 -35.05 23.15 -1.13
CA ALA A 66 -33.90 23.68 -1.85
C ALA A 66 -32.71 22.68 -1.91
N MET A 67 -32.59 21.77 -0.93
CA MET A 67 -31.53 20.75 -0.92
C MET A 67 -31.87 19.52 -1.78
N ILE A 68 -33.16 19.21 -1.97
CA ILE A 68 -33.62 18.03 -2.74
C ILE A 68 -34.24 18.39 -4.08
N SER A 69 -34.19 19.67 -4.48
CA SER A 69 -34.67 20.15 -5.76
C SER A 69 -33.91 19.51 -6.91
N LEU A 70 -34.63 19.09 -7.96
CA LEU A 70 -34.07 18.46 -9.15
C LEU A 70 -34.19 19.39 -10.37
N SER A 71 -33.13 19.41 -11.18
CA SER A 71 -33.15 19.91 -12.56
C SER A 71 -32.63 18.81 -13.47
N ASP A 72 -33.38 18.48 -14.52
CA ASP A 72 -33.06 17.38 -15.45
C ASP A 72 -32.78 16.03 -14.75
N GLY A 73 -33.49 15.76 -13.63
CA GLY A 73 -33.36 14.53 -12.86
C GLY A 73 -32.15 14.48 -11.92
N MET A 74 -31.41 15.58 -11.80
CA MET A 74 -30.22 15.69 -10.95
C MET A 74 -30.44 16.76 -9.89
N TYR A 75 -29.86 16.55 -8.68
CA TYR A 75 -29.94 17.55 -7.61
C TYR A 75 -29.30 18.86 -8.03
N SER A 76 -30.03 19.95 -7.81
CA SER A 76 -29.66 21.28 -8.25
C SER A 76 -29.81 22.26 -7.09
N MET A 77 -28.76 22.41 -6.29
CA MET A 77 -28.68 23.41 -5.25
C MET A 77 -27.55 24.41 -5.59
N ASN A 78 -27.69 25.64 -5.15
CA ASN A 78 -26.59 26.59 -5.26
C ASN A 78 -25.51 26.30 -4.17
N GLU A 79 -24.36 26.96 -4.27
CA GLU A 79 -23.24 26.75 -3.37
C GLU A 79 -23.57 27.12 -1.91
N GLU A 80 -24.34 28.17 -1.69
CA GLU A 80 -24.78 28.60 -0.35
C GLU A 80 -25.64 27.51 0.33
N VAL A 81 -26.55 26.91 -0.42
CA VAL A 81 -27.38 25.79 0.05
C VAL A 81 -26.50 24.58 0.33
N LEU A 82 -25.55 24.27 -0.54
CA LEU A 82 -24.60 23.18 -0.35
C LEU A 82 -23.78 23.34 0.94
N ILE A 83 -23.17 24.49 1.14
CA ILE A 83 -22.33 24.79 2.31
C ILE A 83 -23.14 24.71 3.62
N SER A 84 -24.40 25.14 3.62
CA SER A 84 -25.25 25.12 4.81
C SER A 84 -26.03 23.82 5.01
N SER A 85 -26.06 22.95 4.02
CA SER A 85 -26.94 21.76 3.93
C SER A 85 -26.89 20.84 5.15
N LEU A 86 -25.71 20.42 5.58
CA LEU A 86 -25.55 19.46 6.68
C LEU A 86 -26.02 20.04 8.02
N LYS A 87 -25.76 21.33 8.25
CA LYS A 87 -26.25 22.01 9.43
C LYS A 87 -27.78 22.07 9.44
N ILE A 88 -28.36 22.57 8.35
CA ILE A 88 -29.80 22.68 8.18
C ILE A 88 -30.45 21.31 8.33
N LEU A 89 -29.93 20.30 7.66
CA LEU A 89 -30.49 18.94 7.77
C LEU A 89 -30.46 18.42 9.21
N SER A 90 -29.38 18.67 9.96
CA SER A 90 -29.29 18.29 11.38
C SER A 90 -30.30 19.03 12.24
N GLU A 91 -30.58 20.30 11.98
CA GLU A 91 -31.58 21.13 12.68
C GLU A 91 -33.01 20.65 12.38
N LEU A 92 -33.32 20.33 11.13
CA LEU A 92 -34.61 19.80 10.71
C LEU A 92 -34.90 18.43 11.31
N LEU A 93 -33.91 17.55 11.34
CA LEU A 93 -33.99 16.24 11.99
C LEU A 93 -34.20 16.38 13.51
N TYR A 94 -33.52 17.33 14.15
CA TYR A 94 -33.69 17.63 15.55
C TYR A 94 -35.13 18.15 15.86
N LYS A 95 -35.65 19.04 15.02
CA LYS A 95 -37.04 19.52 15.14
C LYS A 95 -38.03 18.36 14.98
N HIS A 96 -37.83 17.48 14.02
CA HIS A 96 -38.70 16.35 13.75
C HIS A 96 -38.68 15.29 14.86
N TYR A 97 -37.50 14.82 15.27
CA TYR A 97 -37.37 13.71 16.22
C TYR A 97 -37.28 14.14 17.67
N GLY A 98 -37.02 15.43 17.97
CA GLY A 98 -36.67 15.90 19.29
C GLY A 98 -35.36 15.34 19.83
N LYS A 99 -34.53 14.78 18.99
CA LYS A 99 -33.26 14.17 19.33
C LYS A 99 -32.15 14.72 18.45
N LYS A 100 -30.98 14.98 19.07
CA LYS A 100 -29.80 15.47 18.37
C LYS A 100 -29.32 14.47 17.33
N THR A 101 -28.73 14.98 16.25
CA THR A 101 -28.24 14.20 15.11
C THR A 101 -26.80 13.76 15.33
N ILE A 102 -26.45 12.57 14.90
CA ILE A 102 -25.06 12.09 14.76
C ILE A 102 -24.65 12.32 13.31
N LEU A 103 -23.45 12.86 13.10
CA LEU A 103 -22.87 13.07 11.76
C LEU A 103 -21.67 12.13 11.58
N LEU A 104 -21.70 11.32 10.54
CA LEU A 104 -20.61 10.43 10.15
C LEU A 104 -20.14 10.81 8.75
N ILE A 105 -18.85 11.13 8.62
CA ILE A 105 -18.22 11.47 7.33
C ILE A 105 -17.03 10.55 7.14
N ASP A 106 -17.09 9.76 6.09
CA ASP A 106 -16.05 8.83 5.72
C ASP A 106 -15.23 9.34 4.54
N GLU A 107 -13.90 9.07 4.56
CA GLU A 107 -12.96 9.47 3.53
C GLU A 107 -12.98 10.98 3.24
N TYR A 108 -12.99 11.81 4.30
CA TYR A 108 -13.11 13.27 4.20
C TYR A 108 -11.99 13.93 3.40
N ASP A 109 -10.87 13.28 3.26
CA ASP A 109 -9.64 13.75 2.62
C ASP A 109 -9.55 13.41 1.12
N VAL A 110 -10.35 12.47 0.61
CA VAL A 110 -10.34 12.08 -0.80
C VAL A 110 -10.58 13.26 -1.77
N PRO A 111 -11.57 14.16 -1.53
CA PRO A 111 -11.76 15.32 -2.39
C PRO A 111 -10.53 16.21 -2.48
N LEU A 112 -9.74 16.29 -1.41
CA LEU A 112 -8.53 17.10 -1.33
C LEU A 112 -7.37 16.47 -2.07
N ALA A 113 -7.20 15.16 -1.90
CA ALA A 113 -6.21 14.37 -2.64
C ALA A 113 -6.41 14.56 -4.15
N LYS A 114 -7.65 14.33 -4.62
CA LYS A 114 -7.99 14.44 -6.04
C LYS A 114 -7.92 15.87 -6.57
N ALA A 115 -8.23 16.85 -5.75
CA ALA A 115 -8.06 18.26 -6.11
C ALA A 115 -6.58 18.66 -6.23
N ASN A 116 -5.71 18.11 -5.39
CA ASN A 116 -4.27 18.32 -5.50
C ASN A 116 -3.72 17.71 -6.79
N GLU A 117 -4.10 16.47 -7.12
CA GLU A 117 -3.71 15.80 -8.37
C GLU A 117 -4.13 16.60 -9.63
N ASN A 118 -5.30 17.26 -9.59
CA ASN A 118 -5.91 17.93 -10.74
C ASN A 118 -5.77 19.48 -10.72
N GLY A 119 -5.04 20.05 -9.74
CA GLY A 119 -4.66 21.47 -9.73
C GLY A 119 -5.74 22.45 -9.29
N TYR A 120 -6.80 21.99 -8.58
CA TYR A 120 -7.84 22.89 -8.01
C TYR A 120 -7.95 22.78 -6.48
N TYR A 121 -6.84 22.45 -5.83
CA TYR A 121 -6.75 22.17 -4.40
C TYR A 121 -7.32 23.28 -3.51
N ASP A 122 -6.91 24.53 -3.69
CA ASP A 122 -7.34 25.65 -2.84
C ASP A 122 -8.85 25.89 -2.89
N GLN A 123 -9.47 25.70 -4.06
CA GLN A 123 -10.92 25.82 -4.23
C GLN A 123 -11.66 24.72 -3.46
N MET A 124 -11.16 23.49 -3.53
CA MET A 124 -11.75 22.36 -2.82
C MET A 124 -11.59 22.47 -1.29
N VAL A 125 -10.40 22.91 -0.84
CA VAL A 125 -10.14 23.18 0.59
C VAL A 125 -11.14 24.22 1.12
N LEU A 126 -11.40 25.29 0.39
CA LEU A 126 -12.35 26.33 0.81
C LEU A 126 -13.77 25.79 0.88
N LEU A 127 -14.22 25.03 -0.12
CA LEU A 127 -15.57 24.43 -0.16
C LEU A 127 -15.80 23.46 0.99
N VAL A 128 -14.89 22.50 1.19
CA VAL A 128 -14.97 21.48 2.25
C VAL A 128 -14.88 22.11 3.63
N ARG A 129 -14.00 23.11 3.82
CA ARG A 129 -13.91 23.90 5.04
C ARG A 129 -15.25 24.55 5.39
N ASN A 130 -15.83 25.28 4.45
CA ASN A 130 -17.08 25.99 4.68
C ASN A 130 -18.21 25.02 5.03
N LEU A 131 -18.29 23.87 4.36
CA LEU A 131 -19.27 22.83 4.67
C LEU A 131 -19.11 22.29 6.09
N PHE A 132 -17.86 21.97 6.48
CA PHE A 132 -17.59 21.40 7.81
C PHE A 132 -17.69 22.42 8.93
N GLU A 133 -17.19 23.63 8.75
CA GLU A 133 -17.32 24.71 9.75
C GLU A 133 -18.79 24.99 10.06
N ASN A 134 -19.64 25.04 9.05
CA ASN A 134 -21.06 25.29 9.24
C ASN A 134 -21.73 24.23 10.13
N VAL A 135 -21.46 22.94 9.88
CA VAL A 135 -22.13 21.86 10.63
C VAL A 135 -21.48 21.56 11.97
N LEU A 136 -20.15 21.71 12.10
CA LEU A 136 -19.41 21.33 13.30
C LEU A 136 -19.29 22.47 14.31
N LYS A 137 -19.34 23.73 13.86
CA LYS A 137 -19.16 24.88 14.72
C LYS A 137 -20.53 25.41 15.22
N THR A 138 -20.64 25.52 16.55
CA THR A 138 -21.86 26.10 17.18
C THR A 138 -23.18 25.49 16.72
N ASN A 139 -23.24 24.20 16.51
CA ASN A 139 -24.45 23.46 16.14
C ASN A 139 -25.05 22.74 17.35
N SER A 140 -26.10 23.33 17.94
CA SER A 140 -26.79 22.77 19.10
C SER A 140 -27.60 21.49 18.79
N SER A 141 -27.91 21.25 17.53
CA SER A 141 -28.66 20.08 17.05
C SER A 141 -27.77 18.86 16.82
N LEU A 142 -26.44 19.02 16.92
CA LEU A 142 -25.47 17.93 16.76
C LEU A 142 -25.21 17.25 18.12
N LYS A 143 -25.27 15.91 18.17
CA LYS A 143 -24.87 15.10 19.34
C LYS A 143 -23.35 14.98 19.40
N PHE A 144 -22.76 14.46 18.32
CA PHE A 144 -21.33 14.42 17.98
C PHE A 144 -21.16 14.16 16.48
N ALA A 145 -19.93 14.32 16.01
CA ALA A 145 -19.52 13.94 14.66
C ALA A 145 -18.28 13.03 14.72
N VAL A 146 -18.16 12.12 13.74
CA VAL A 146 -16.96 11.31 13.49
C VAL A 146 -16.58 11.51 12.02
N LEU A 147 -15.33 11.86 11.81
CA LEU A 147 -14.75 12.01 10.48
C LEU A 147 -13.59 11.03 10.37
N THR A 148 -13.56 10.22 9.29
CA THR A 148 -12.49 9.27 8.99
C THR A 148 -11.79 9.65 7.68
N GLY A 149 -10.49 9.39 7.59
CA GLY A 149 -9.67 9.62 6.41
C GLY A 149 -8.29 8.98 6.55
N CYS A 150 -7.57 8.88 5.44
CA CYS A 150 -6.24 8.26 5.40
C CYS A 150 -5.15 9.15 5.98
N LEU A 151 -5.26 10.46 5.80
CA LEU A 151 -4.27 11.42 6.26
C LEU A 151 -4.85 12.36 7.32
N ARG A 152 -4.04 12.63 8.35
CA ARG A 152 -4.36 13.66 9.34
C ARG A 152 -4.17 15.06 8.73
N VAL A 153 -5.18 15.55 8.05
CA VAL A 153 -5.15 16.89 7.41
C VAL A 153 -5.37 17.99 8.45
N ALA A 154 -4.65 17.91 9.59
CA ALA A 154 -4.86 18.80 10.73
C ALA A 154 -4.39 20.25 10.48
N LYS A 155 -3.41 20.44 9.61
CA LYS A 155 -2.93 21.78 9.21
C LYS A 155 -3.64 22.33 7.99
N GLU A 156 -4.31 21.49 7.23
CA GLU A 156 -5.20 21.99 6.23
C GLU A 156 -6.20 22.87 6.95
N SER A 157 -6.25 24.09 6.53
CA SER A 157 -7.13 25.12 7.09
C SER A 157 -8.63 24.71 7.16
N ILE A 158 -8.98 23.47 6.83
CA ILE A 158 -10.32 22.87 6.94
C ILE A 158 -10.82 22.84 8.38
N PHE A 159 -9.94 22.56 9.32
CA PHE A 159 -10.28 22.48 10.75
C PHE A 159 -9.82 23.70 11.54
N THR A 160 -9.28 24.71 10.86
CA THR A 160 -8.89 26.00 11.48
C THR A 160 -10.13 26.65 12.06
N GLY A 161 -10.21 26.74 13.40
CA GLY A 161 -11.36 27.33 14.08
C GLY A 161 -12.33 26.34 14.72
N LEU A 162 -12.08 25.03 14.63
CA LEU A 162 -12.77 24.01 15.38
C LEU A 162 -12.00 23.72 16.68
N ASN A 163 -12.42 24.33 17.79
CA ASN A 163 -11.69 24.26 19.06
C ASN A 163 -11.94 22.96 19.86
N ASN A 164 -12.95 22.17 19.46
CA ASN A 164 -13.39 20.95 20.20
C ASN A 164 -13.18 19.69 19.37
N PHE A 165 -12.18 19.68 18.50
CA PHE A 165 -11.89 18.55 17.64
C PHE A 165 -10.77 17.71 18.25
N LYS A 166 -11.04 16.43 18.52
CA LYS A 166 -10.03 15.45 18.93
C LYS A 166 -9.65 14.62 17.70
N THR A 167 -8.38 14.55 17.41
CA THR A 167 -7.85 13.73 16.34
C THR A 167 -7.14 12.52 16.95
N ASN A 168 -7.48 11.33 16.48
CA ASN A 168 -6.76 10.10 16.80
C ASN A 168 -6.09 9.59 15.51
N SER A 169 -4.88 9.12 15.65
CA SER A 169 -4.06 8.55 14.57
C SER A 169 -3.58 7.16 14.94
N ILE A 170 -2.89 6.50 14.04
CA ILE A 170 -2.25 5.20 14.28
C ILE A 170 -1.13 5.26 15.35
N LEU A 171 -0.72 6.45 15.79
CA LEU A 171 0.28 6.64 16.86
C LEU A 171 -0.35 6.80 18.24
N ASP A 172 -1.68 6.97 18.31
CA ASP A 172 -2.40 7.14 19.57
C ASP A 172 -2.82 5.79 20.15
N GLU A 173 -2.81 5.69 21.49
CA GLU A 173 -3.21 4.46 22.20
C GLU A 173 -4.73 4.30 22.26
N GLU A 174 -5.48 5.40 22.07
CA GLU A 174 -6.93 5.34 22.08
C GLU A 174 -7.44 4.72 20.78
N TYR A 175 -8.19 3.65 20.87
CA TYR A 175 -8.74 2.86 19.76
C TYR A 175 -7.69 2.04 18.96
N ASP A 176 -6.51 1.79 19.51
CA ASP A 176 -5.44 1.08 18.84
C ASP A 176 -5.75 -0.39 18.46
N GLU A 177 -6.70 -1.03 19.16
CA GLU A 177 -7.24 -2.35 18.83
C GLU A 177 -8.53 -2.32 17.97
N THR A 178 -9.03 -1.12 17.60
CA THR A 178 -10.38 -0.99 17.02
C THR A 178 -10.42 -1.10 15.51
N PHE A 179 -9.35 -0.70 14.84
CA PHE A 179 -9.28 -0.57 13.37
C PHE A 179 -8.41 -1.62 12.67
N GLY A 180 -7.97 -2.64 13.39
CA GLY A 180 -7.29 -3.82 12.87
C GLY A 180 -7.84 -5.06 13.54
N PHE A 181 -7.45 -6.25 13.10
CA PHE A 181 -7.71 -7.47 13.86
C PHE A 181 -6.54 -7.73 14.81
N VAL A 182 -6.84 -7.98 16.08
CA VAL A 182 -5.85 -8.45 17.04
C VAL A 182 -5.61 -9.97 16.87
N ASP A 183 -4.52 -10.44 17.40
CA ASP A 183 -4.06 -11.82 17.21
C ASP A 183 -5.10 -12.88 17.61
N ASP A 184 -5.82 -12.66 18.68
CA ASP A 184 -6.86 -13.58 19.16
C ASP A 184 -8.08 -13.61 18.22
N GLU A 185 -8.48 -12.47 17.65
CA GLU A 185 -9.55 -12.41 16.64
C GLU A 185 -9.17 -13.16 15.35
N VAL A 186 -7.91 -13.07 14.94
CA VAL A 186 -7.40 -13.82 13.78
C VAL A 186 -7.41 -15.31 14.04
N LYS A 187 -6.98 -15.76 15.22
CA LYS A 187 -7.05 -17.18 15.63
C LYS A 187 -8.48 -17.68 15.65
N GLU A 188 -9.42 -16.91 16.22
CA GLU A 188 -10.84 -17.27 16.25
C GLU A 188 -11.40 -17.38 14.82
N MET A 189 -11.05 -16.44 13.93
CA MET A 189 -11.47 -16.47 12.53
C MET A 189 -10.92 -17.70 11.80
N LEU A 190 -9.63 -18.00 11.94
CA LEU A 190 -9.02 -19.19 11.35
C LEU A 190 -9.68 -20.48 11.87
N HIS A 191 -9.97 -20.53 13.15
CA HIS A 191 -10.70 -21.67 13.77
C HIS A 191 -12.11 -21.81 13.15
N TYR A 192 -12.84 -20.70 13.01
CA TYR A 192 -14.17 -20.69 12.39
C TYR A 192 -14.16 -21.26 10.96
N TYR A 193 -13.10 -20.96 10.18
CA TYR A 193 -12.95 -21.48 8.81
C TYR A 193 -12.26 -22.86 8.74
N GLY A 194 -11.88 -23.47 9.87
CA GLY A 194 -11.14 -24.74 9.91
C GLY A 194 -9.71 -24.65 9.38
N GLN A 195 -9.07 -23.49 9.53
CA GLN A 195 -7.75 -23.17 9.00
C GLN A 195 -6.70 -22.94 10.10
N ASP A 196 -6.85 -23.55 11.25
CA ASP A 196 -5.95 -23.37 12.42
C ASP A 196 -4.48 -23.60 12.08
N THR A 197 -4.19 -24.53 11.19
CA THR A 197 -2.81 -24.84 10.74
C THR A 197 -2.16 -23.73 9.91
N HIS A 198 -2.92 -22.75 9.44
CA HIS A 198 -2.44 -21.64 8.61
C HIS A 198 -1.99 -20.43 9.44
N TYR A 199 -2.11 -20.48 10.78
CA TYR A 199 -1.84 -19.32 11.64
C TYR A 199 -0.45 -18.71 11.41
N GLU A 200 0.61 -19.50 11.38
CA GLU A 200 1.97 -18.98 11.17
C GLU A 200 2.13 -18.33 9.78
N THR A 201 1.48 -18.87 8.77
CA THR A 201 1.47 -18.31 7.42
C THR A 201 0.76 -16.95 7.39
N VAL A 202 -0.44 -16.88 7.98
CA VAL A 202 -1.22 -15.63 8.06
C VAL A 202 -0.46 -14.57 8.87
N LYS A 203 0.19 -14.98 9.95
CA LYS A 203 1.03 -14.10 10.77
C LYS A 203 2.22 -13.54 10.00
N GLU A 204 2.97 -14.37 9.28
CA GLU A 204 4.11 -13.92 8.48
C GLU A 204 3.70 -12.94 7.36
N TRP A 205 2.55 -13.19 6.75
CA TRP A 205 2.12 -12.45 5.57
C TRP A 205 1.38 -11.17 5.88
N TYR A 206 0.53 -11.11 6.92
CA TYR A 206 -0.47 -10.04 7.12
C TYR A 206 -0.43 -9.37 8.49
N ASP A 207 0.39 -9.88 9.45
CA ASP A 207 0.63 -9.23 10.74
C ASP A 207 1.67 -8.11 10.62
N GLY A 208 1.93 -7.42 11.72
CA GLY A 208 3.10 -6.56 11.91
C GLY A 208 2.83 -5.08 11.89
N TYR A 209 1.61 -4.63 11.65
CA TYR A 209 1.24 -3.24 11.92
C TYR A 209 1.18 -2.99 13.42
N ARG A 210 1.65 -1.82 13.83
CA ARG A 210 1.54 -1.38 15.21
C ARG A 210 0.80 -0.07 15.27
N PHE A 211 -0.36 -0.08 15.92
CA PHE A 211 -1.16 1.08 16.24
C PHE A 211 -1.05 1.33 17.74
N GLY A 212 -0.65 2.56 18.15
CA GLY A 212 -0.39 2.83 19.56
C GLY A 212 0.49 1.77 20.23
N ASN A 213 -0.09 0.97 21.08
CA ASN A 213 0.57 -0.15 21.77
C ASN A 213 0.13 -1.54 21.27
N ALA A 214 -0.86 -1.63 20.37
CA ALA A 214 -1.38 -2.87 19.84
C ALA A 214 -0.69 -3.30 18.53
N ASP A 215 -0.40 -4.58 18.41
CA ASP A 215 -0.02 -5.19 17.14
C ASP A 215 -1.29 -5.71 16.45
N VAL A 216 -1.49 -5.34 15.18
CA VAL A 216 -2.72 -5.63 14.44
C VAL A 216 -2.44 -6.12 13.03
N TYR A 217 -3.38 -6.93 12.53
CA TYR A 217 -3.43 -7.41 11.15
C TYR A 217 -4.33 -6.50 10.31
N CYS A 218 -4.06 -6.41 9.00
CA CYS A 218 -4.98 -5.78 8.07
C CYS A 218 -6.24 -6.67 7.90
N PRO A 219 -7.44 -6.19 8.26
CA PRO A 219 -8.65 -7.00 8.17
C PRO A 219 -8.97 -7.48 6.77
N TRP A 220 -8.74 -6.64 5.76
CA TRP A 220 -8.98 -6.97 4.36
C TRP A 220 -8.19 -8.21 3.92
N ASP A 221 -6.92 -8.28 4.28
CA ASP A 221 -6.02 -9.35 3.86
C ASP A 221 -6.40 -10.68 4.53
N VAL A 222 -6.67 -10.66 5.83
CA VAL A 222 -7.06 -11.85 6.59
C VAL A 222 -8.40 -12.39 6.09
N ILE A 223 -9.40 -11.53 5.83
CA ILE A 223 -10.72 -11.95 5.33
C ILE A 223 -10.59 -12.59 3.95
N ASN A 224 -9.84 -11.95 3.03
CA ASN A 224 -9.65 -12.48 1.68
C ASN A 224 -8.86 -13.79 1.68
N TYR A 225 -7.84 -13.89 2.53
CA TYR A 225 -7.11 -15.14 2.74
C TYR A 225 -8.05 -16.27 3.18
N CYS A 226 -8.84 -16.04 4.22
CA CYS A 226 -9.79 -17.05 4.72
C CYS A 226 -10.82 -17.46 3.68
N ASP A 227 -11.38 -16.51 2.90
CA ASP A 227 -12.35 -16.82 1.85
C ASP A 227 -11.72 -17.62 0.69
N ALA A 228 -10.52 -17.27 0.25
CA ALA A 228 -9.79 -17.99 -0.79
C ALA A 228 -9.49 -19.43 -0.37
N HIS A 229 -8.96 -19.62 0.84
CA HIS A 229 -8.56 -20.93 1.36
C HIS A 229 -9.75 -21.81 1.75
N ARG A 230 -10.92 -21.23 2.03
CA ARG A 230 -12.17 -21.98 2.16
C ARG A 230 -12.53 -22.73 0.88
N ARG A 231 -12.22 -22.16 -0.29
CA ARG A 231 -12.50 -22.76 -1.61
C ARG A 231 -11.40 -23.72 -2.06
N ASN A 232 -10.16 -23.40 -1.78
CA ASN A 232 -9.00 -24.22 -2.08
C ASN A 232 -7.92 -24.06 -1.01
N PRO A 233 -7.80 -25.02 -0.06
CA PRO A 233 -6.85 -24.94 1.05
C PRO A 233 -5.37 -24.96 0.65
N MET A 234 -5.06 -25.32 -0.60
CA MET A 234 -3.68 -25.43 -1.10
C MET A 234 -3.20 -24.18 -1.85
N LEU A 235 -4.00 -23.11 -1.88
CA LEU A 235 -3.56 -21.85 -2.51
C LEU A 235 -2.36 -21.25 -1.75
N PRO A 236 -1.39 -20.68 -2.45
CA PRO A 236 -0.39 -19.84 -1.80
C PRO A 236 -1.04 -18.53 -1.30
N PRO A 237 -0.47 -17.88 -0.29
CA PRO A 237 -0.86 -16.52 0.09
C PRO A 237 -0.64 -15.53 -1.06
N GLU A 238 -1.51 -14.54 -1.17
CA GLU A 238 -1.48 -13.52 -2.22
C GLU A 238 -1.34 -12.11 -1.64
N ASN A 239 -0.97 -11.14 -2.48
CA ASN A 239 -0.93 -9.72 -2.14
C ASN A 239 -2.34 -9.12 -2.34
N TYR A 240 -3.19 -9.16 -1.31
CA TYR A 240 -4.57 -8.66 -1.37
C TYR A 240 -4.65 -7.13 -1.32
N TRP A 241 -3.73 -6.50 -0.61
CA TRP A 241 -3.70 -5.04 -0.43
C TRP A 241 -3.34 -4.29 -1.73
N THR A 242 -2.53 -4.87 -2.61
CA THR A 242 -2.10 -4.26 -3.89
C THR A 242 -3.26 -3.81 -4.77
N ASN A 243 -4.40 -4.49 -4.69
CA ASN A 243 -5.56 -4.21 -5.52
C ASN A 243 -6.48 -3.12 -4.94
N THR A 244 -6.19 -2.58 -3.76
CA THR A 244 -7.07 -1.64 -3.04
C THR A 244 -6.57 -0.21 -3.06
N SER A 245 -5.26 0.03 -3.25
CA SER A 245 -4.65 1.35 -3.27
C SER A 245 -3.81 1.58 -4.52
N GLY A 246 -3.84 2.80 -5.06
CA GLY A 246 -2.86 3.21 -6.06
C GLY A 246 -1.48 3.30 -5.39
N ASN A 247 -0.47 2.62 -5.94
CA ASN A 247 0.90 2.61 -5.40
C ASN A 247 1.68 3.91 -5.72
N ASP A 248 0.98 5.02 -6.00
CA ASP A 248 1.59 6.27 -6.45
C ASP A 248 2.56 6.86 -5.42
N VAL A 249 2.20 6.82 -4.14
CA VAL A 249 3.08 7.27 -3.04
C VAL A 249 4.39 6.49 -3.02
N LEU A 250 4.29 5.17 -3.11
CA LEU A 250 5.46 4.28 -3.11
C LEU A 250 6.30 4.50 -4.36
N LYS A 251 5.66 4.65 -5.53
CA LYS A 251 6.34 4.93 -6.79
C LYS A 251 7.12 6.26 -6.73
N HIS A 252 6.48 7.34 -6.28
CA HIS A 252 7.14 8.63 -6.07
C HIS A 252 8.32 8.55 -5.10
N PHE A 253 8.16 7.77 -4.02
CA PHE A 253 9.25 7.55 -3.07
C PHE A 253 10.44 6.83 -3.71
N ILE A 254 10.21 5.75 -4.43
CA ILE A 254 11.26 4.96 -5.08
C ILE A 254 11.98 5.77 -6.17
N GLU A 255 11.23 6.54 -6.98
CA GLU A 255 11.79 7.44 -7.99
C GLU A 255 12.67 8.53 -7.34
N SER A 256 12.18 9.15 -6.27
CA SER A 256 12.91 10.20 -5.53
C SER A 256 14.14 9.63 -4.81
N ALA A 257 14.03 8.45 -4.21
CA ALA A 257 15.15 7.75 -3.58
C ALA A 257 16.20 7.31 -4.61
N GLY A 258 15.76 6.90 -5.81
CA GLY A 258 16.64 6.56 -6.93
C GLY A 258 17.40 7.77 -7.50
N ALA A 259 16.77 8.93 -7.54
CA ALA A 259 17.40 10.20 -7.96
C ALA A 259 18.30 10.79 -6.86
N ALA A 260 18.02 10.54 -5.60
CA ALA A 260 18.81 11.02 -4.47
C ALA A 260 20.13 10.25 -4.35
N LYS A 261 21.24 10.97 -4.38
CA LYS A 261 22.55 10.40 -4.04
C LYS A 261 22.67 10.30 -2.51
N GLY A 262 22.63 9.07 -1.95
CA GLY A 262 22.99 8.88 -0.54
C GLY A 262 22.00 8.11 0.34
N LEU A 263 21.77 8.59 1.58
CA LEU A 263 21.10 7.90 2.69
C LEU A 263 19.71 7.31 2.38
N ALA A 264 18.87 7.99 1.60
CA ALA A 264 17.50 7.54 1.34
C ALA A 264 17.44 6.21 0.58
N LYS A 265 18.34 6.01 -0.38
CA LYS A 265 18.45 4.75 -1.13
C LYS A 265 18.94 3.62 -0.22
N THR A 266 19.95 3.89 0.60
CA THR A 266 20.47 2.92 1.58
C THR A 266 19.39 2.50 2.58
N ASP A 267 18.57 3.46 3.05
CA ASP A 267 17.51 3.16 4.01
C ASP A 267 16.36 2.35 3.37
N LEU A 268 16.06 2.57 2.08
CA LEU A 268 15.11 1.74 1.35
C LEU A 268 15.63 0.29 1.22
N GLU A 269 16.91 0.12 0.86
CA GLU A 269 17.56 -1.19 0.78
C GLU A 269 17.50 -1.91 2.14
N ARG A 270 17.80 -1.21 3.24
CA ARG A 270 17.69 -1.75 4.60
C ARG A 270 16.29 -2.23 4.94
N LEU A 271 15.28 -1.43 4.60
CA LEU A 271 13.86 -1.80 4.84
C LEU A 271 13.44 -3.04 4.05
N VAL A 272 13.80 -3.14 2.77
CA VAL A 272 13.51 -4.33 1.95
C VAL A 272 14.20 -5.56 2.53
N ASN A 273 15.40 -5.40 3.10
CA ASN A 273 16.13 -6.47 3.80
C ASN A 273 15.57 -6.79 5.20
N GLY A 274 14.48 -6.14 5.63
CA GLY A 274 13.84 -6.38 6.92
C GLY A 274 14.51 -5.68 8.10
N GLU A 275 15.40 -4.71 7.82
CA GLU A 275 16.05 -3.90 8.85
C GLU A 275 15.15 -2.73 9.27
N ILE A 276 15.51 -2.14 10.41
CA ILE A 276 14.84 -0.96 10.97
C ILE A 276 15.61 0.29 10.58
N VAL A 277 14.88 1.35 10.20
CA VAL A 277 15.42 2.69 9.97
C VAL A 277 14.82 3.69 10.97
N GLU A 278 15.59 4.69 11.37
CA GLU A 278 15.10 5.74 12.26
C GLU A 278 14.78 6.99 11.46
N LYS A 279 13.54 7.48 11.55
CA LYS A 279 13.05 8.65 10.82
C LYS A 279 12.17 9.53 11.69
N ASP A 280 12.20 10.82 11.41
CA ASP A 280 11.26 11.77 11.99
C ASP A 280 9.94 11.67 11.25
N ILE A 281 8.83 11.50 11.98
CA ILE A 281 7.49 11.40 11.42
C ILE A 281 6.69 12.65 11.72
N ARG A 282 6.13 13.22 10.69
CA ARG A 282 5.21 14.35 10.73
C ARG A 282 3.80 13.88 10.38
N GLU A 283 2.88 13.95 11.34
CA GLU A 283 1.46 13.63 11.12
C GLU A 283 0.66 14.81 10.55
N ASP A 284 1.28 15.99 10.52
CA ASP A 284 0.63 17.25 10.18
C ASP A 284 0.92 17.75 8.76
N LEU A 285 1.22 16.83 7.84
CA LEU A 285 1.48 17.17 6.44
C LEU A 285 0.20 17.53 5.70
N THR A 286 0.28 18.57 4.87
CA THR A 286 -0.75 18.91 3.89
C THR A 286 -0.53 18.13 2.58
N TYR A 287 -1.55 18.00 1.73
CA TYR A 287 -1.40 17.34 0.43
C TYR A 287 -0.33 18.00 -0.45
N ASN A 288 -0.16 19.33 -0.37
CA ASN A 288 0.90 20.04 -1.07
C ASN A 288 2.31 19.74 -0.54
N GLU A 289 2.43 19.28 0.71
CA GLU A 289 3.71 18.99 1.35
C GLU A 289 4.15 17.53 1.20
N LEU A 290 3.24 16.60 0.88
CA LEU A 290 3.51 15.14 0.89
C LEU A 290 4.77 14.77 0.11
N TYR A 291 4.96 15.38 -1.06
CA TYR A 291 6.06 15.08 -1.98
C TYR A 291 7.16 16.15 -1.99
N ALA A 292 7.08 17.16 -1.12
CA ALA A 292 7.98 18.32 -1.14
C ALA A 292 9.40 18.00 -0.67
N SER A 293 9.59 16.97 0.13
CA SER A 293 10.90 16.54 0.63
C SER A 293 10.95 15.04 0.89
N MET A 294 12.17 14.48 0.96
CA MET A 294 12.37 13.08 1.32
C MET A 294 11.85 12.76 2.74
N ASP A 295 11.99 13.67 3.69
CA ASP A 295 11.50 13.48 5.06
C ASP A 295 9.95 13.42 5.10
N ASN A 296 9.28 14.21 4.27
CA ASN A 296 7.83 14.15 4.13
C ASN A 296 7.38 12.84 3.47
N LEU A 297 8.14 12.33 2.50
CA LEU A 297 7.86 11.03 1.87
C LEU A 297 7.96 9.87 2.87
N TRP A 298 8.90 9.88 3.81
CA TRP A 298 8.95 8.90 4.90
C TRP A 298 7.68 8.92 5.76
N SER A 299 7.24 10.12 6.12
CA SER A 299 5.99 10.30 6.88
C SER A 299 4.77 9.83 6.08
N THR A 300 4.74 10.11 4.77
CA THR A 300 3.66 9.69 3.88
C THR A 300 3.60 8.16 3.74
N LEU A 301 4.75 7.49 3.56
CA LEU A 301 4.81 6.02 3.52
C LEU A 301 4.32 5.38 4.82
N PHE A 302 4.67 5.98 5.96
CA PHE A 302 4.20 5.51 7.26
C PHE A 302 2.68 5.66 7.40
N MET A 303 2.14 6.84 7.11
CA MET A 303 0.70 7.11 7.20
C MET A 303 -0.12 6.30 6.19
N ALA A 304 0.45 6.02 5.01
CA ALA A 304 -0.19 5.21 3.97
C ALA A 304 -0.07 3.69 4.20
N GLY A 305 0.57 3.23 5.29
CA GLY A 305 0.64 1.82 5.67
C GLY A 305 1.75 1.00 4.99
N TYR A 306 2.65 1.62 4.22
CA TYR A 306 3.84 0.91 3.70
C TYR A 306 4.90 0.65 4.77
N LEU A 307 4.87 1.43 5.83
CA LEU A 307 5.75 1.28 6.98
C LEU A 307 4.94 1.21 8.28
N THR A 308 5.50 0.56 9.27
CA THR A 308 5.00 0.51 10.64
C THR A 308 6.08 0.98 11.61
N HIS A 309 5.71 1.37 12.82
CA HIS A 309 6.72 1.68 13.83
C HIS A 309 7.03 0.47 14.73
N LYS A 310 8.28 0.35 15.13
CA LYS A 310 8.79 -0.62 16.10
C LYS A 310 9.31 0.09 17.37
N GLY A 311 8.62 1.15 17.74
CA GLY A 311 8.88 1.97 18.93
C GLY A 311 9.32 3.38 18.60
N ARG A 312 9.15 4.25 19.59
CA ARG A 312 9.53 5.67 19.54
C ARG A 312 10.95 5.84 20.09
N VAL A 313 11.76 6.66 19.44
CA VAL A 313 13.11 7.03 19.88
C VAL A 313 13.05 8.33 20.70
N ASP A 314 12.34 9.33 20.19
CA ASP A 314 12.05 10.61 20.84
C ASP A 314 10.69 11.17 20.42
N THR A 315 10.41 12.44 20.68
CA THR A 315 9.10 13.07 20.43
C THR A 315 8.62 12.92 18.99
N LYS A 316 9.51 12.91 18.01
CA LYS A 316 9.16 12.86 16.56
C LYS A 316 9.81 11.71 15.82
N ARG A 317 10.87 11.10 16.40
CA ARG A 317 11.65 10.06 15.75
C ARG A 317 11.16 8.67 16.14
N PHE A 318 10.93 7.86 15.14
CA PHE A 318 10.44 6.48 15.25
C PHE A 318 11.39 5.52 14.57
N ARG A 319 11.41 4.29 15.09
CA ARG A 319 11.99 3.13 14.42
C ARG A 319 10.96 2.57 13.47
N LEU A 320 11.23 2.64 12.17
CA LEU A 320 10.33 2.20 11.12
C LEU A 320 10.81 0.89 10.51
N ALA A 321 9.86 0.04 10.16
CA ALA A 321 10.09 -1.22 9.46
C ALA A 321 8.97 -1.46 8.42
N VAL A 322 9.21 -2.34 7.47
CA VAL A 322 8.15 -2.91 6.64
C VAL A 322 7.33 -3.84 7.52
N PRO A 323 5.99 -3.71 7.55
CA PRO A 323 5.16 -4.45 8.52
C PRO A 323 5.24 -5.96 8.33
N ASN A 324 5.11 -6.46 7.11
CA ASN A 324 4.90 -7.87 6.83
C ASN A 324 5.46 -8.29 5.45
N ARG A 325 5.26 -9.55 5.10
CA ARG A 325 5.74 -10.13 3.85
C ARG A 325 5.01 -9.58 2.63
N GLU A 326 3.71 -9.35 2.72
CA GLU A 326 2.91 -8.78 1.63
C GLU A 326 3.46 -7.41 1.20
N ILE A 327 3.59 -6.48 2.15
CA ILE A 327 4.09 -5.13 1.86
C ILE A 327 5.54 -5.17 1.35
N ARG A 328 6.35 -6.08 1.87
CA ARG A 328 7.72 -6.29 1.36
C ARG A 328 7.71 -6.71 -0.11
N ASN A 329 6.83 -7.64 -0.49
CA ASN A 329 6.68 -8.06 -1.88
C ASN A 329 6.27 -6.89 -2.76
N ILE A 330 5.29 -6.09 -2.34
CA ILE A 330 4.81 -4.91 -3.07
C ILE A 330 5.96 -3.91 -3.29
N ILE A 331 6.71 -3.58 -2.24
CA ILE A 331 7.86 -2.67 -2.37
C ILE A 331 8.90 -3.25 -3.35
N THR A 332 9.20 -4.53 -3.23
CA THR A 332 10.16 -5.22 -4.11
C THR A 332 9.70 -5.19 -5.57
N GLU A 333 8.44 -5.48 -5.84
CA GLU A 333 7.84 -5.42 -7.18
C GLU A 333 7.90 -4.01 -7.78
N GLN A 334 7.64 -2.96 -7.00
CA GLN A 334 7.73 -1.58 -7.45
C GLN A 334 9.19 -1.16 -7.72
N VAL A 335 10.12 -1.57 -6.87
CA VAL A 335 11.55 -1.37 -7.10
C VAL A 335 11.97 -2.07 -8.39
N LEU A 336 11.56 -3.30 -8.62
CA LEU A 336 11.82 -4.06 -9.83
C LEU A 336 11.17 -3.41 -11.07
N ALA A 337 9.95 -2.88 -10.95
CA ALA A 337 9.27 -2.20 -12.05
C ALA A 337 9.99 -0.90 -12.49
N LEU A 338 10.45 -0.09 -11.54
CA LEU A 338 11.26 1.09 -11.84
C LEU A 338 12.60 0.71 -12.48
N PHE A 339 13.19 -0.34 -11.97
CA PHE A 339 14.39 -0.94 -12.48
C PHE A 339 14.23 -1.38 -13.95
N LYS A 340 13.11 -1.99 -14.26
CA LYS A 340 12.59 -2.35 -15.54
C LYS A 340 12.67 -1.18 -16.53
N GLN A 341 12.00 -0.09 -16.21
CA GLN A 341 11.95 1.11 -17.04
C GLN A 341 13.37 1.69 -17.33
N ASN A 342 14.28 1.56 -16.36
CA ASN A 342 15.66 2.03 -16.55
C ASN A 342 16.47 1.11 -17.47
N VAL A 343 16.24 -0.20 -17.41
CA VAL A 343 16.87 -1.19 -18.30
C VAL A 343 16.32 -1.08 -19.73
N GLU A 344 15.03 -0.82 -19.90
CA GLU A 344 14.43 -0.57 -21.23
C GLU A 344 15.02 0.65 -21.93
N LYS A 345 15.48 1.65 -21.18
CA LYS A 345 16.21 2.81 -21.70
C LYS A 345 17.64 2.48 -22.13
N ASP A 346 18.24 1.42 -21.57
CA ASP A 346 19.62 0.98 -21.83
C ASP A 346 19.61 -0.40 -22.56
N GLY A 347 18.80 -0.51 -23.60
CA GLY A 347 18.52 -1.77 -24.32
C GLY A 347 19.76 -2.49 -24.88
N GLN A 348 20.88 -1.78 -25.12
CA GLN A 348 22.13 -2.37 -25.57
C GLN A 348 22.78 -3.22 -24.48
N LEU A 349 22.87 -2.70 -23.25
CA LEU A 349 23.50 -3.39 -22.11
C LEU A 349 22.74 -4.69 -21.76
N LEU A 350 21.40 -4.66 -21.82
CA LEU A 350 20.56 -5.83 -21.61
C LEU A 350 20.79 -6.89 -22.69
N ASN A 351 20.85 -6.48 -23.95
CA ASN A 351 21.08 -7.41 -25.05
C ASN A 351 22.47 -8.06 -24.94
N ASP A 352 23.48 -7.28 -24.62
CA ASP A 352 24.86 -7.78 -24.46
C ASP A 352 24.93 -8.78 -23.28
N PHE A 353 24.26 -8.49 -22.16
CA PHE A 353 24.18 -9.38 -21.00
C PHE A 353 23.48 -10.70 -21.34
N CYS A 354 22.31 -10.64 -21.98
CA CYS A 354 21.57 -11.84 -22.38
C CYS A 354 22.35 -12.66 -23.42
N THR A 355 23.02 -12.01 -24.37
CA THR A 355 23.86 -12.69 -25.35
C THR A 355 25.03 -13.39 -24.66
N ALA A 356 25.76 -12.72 -23.78
CA ALA A 356 26.85 -13.32 -23.02
C ALA A 356 26.36 -14.54 -22.20
N LEU A 357 25.14 -14.46 -21.63
CA LEU A 357 24.56 -15.55 -20.84
C LEU A 357 24.16 -16.76 -21.71
N SER A 358 23.58 -16.54 -22.90
CA SER A 358 23.23 -17.64 -23.83
C SER A 358 24.46 -18.29 -24.51
N ASP A 359 25.53 -17.52 -24.65
CA ASP A 359 26.76 -17.97 -25.30
C ASP A 359 27.77 -18.64 -24.34
N GLY A 360 27.50 -18.56 -23.01
CA GLY A 360 28.39 -19.16 -22.00
C GLY A 360 29.59 -18.29 -21.61
N HIS A 361 29.60 -17.01 -21.95
CA HIS A 361 30.71 -16.09 -21.69
C HIS A 361 30.71 -15.55 -20.26
N THR A 362 31.18 -16.36 -19.31
CA THR A 362 31.13 -16.06 -17.88
C THR A 362 31.78 -14.74 -17.47
N ASP A 363 32.95 -14.41 -18.06
CA ASP A 363 33.67 -13.18 -17.72
C ASP A 363 32.88 -11.93 -18.15
N GLU A 364 32.18 -12.01 -19.27
CA GLU A 364 31.34 -10.90 -19.74
C GLU A 364 30.07 -10.78 -18.94
N VAL A 365 29.40 -11.89 -18.54
CA VAL A 365 28.27 -11.91 -17.64
C VAL A 365 28.67 -11.28 -16.29
N GLU A 366 29.81 -11.67 -15.72
CA GLU A 366 30.36 -11.12 -14.48
C GLU A 366 30.62 -9.61 -14.58
N ARG A 367 31.29 -9.18 -15.66
CA ARG A 367 31.61 -7.78 -15.91
C ARG A 367 30.34 -6.92 -16.02
N LEU A 368 29.40 -7.32 -16.89
CA LEU A 368 28.19 -6.57 -17.17
C LEU A 368 27.26 -6.51 -15.95
N PHE A 369 27.12 -7.62 -15.21
CA PHE A 369 26.31 -7.64 -14.01
C PHE A 369 26.93 -6.81 -12.88
N SER A 370 28.26 -6.89 -12.69
CA SER A 370 28.97 -6.05 -11.72
C SER A 370 28.88 -4.55 -12.07
N GLU A 371 29.04 -4.20 -13.36
CA GLU A 371 28.87 -2.81 -13.84
C GLU A 371 27.45 -2.30 -13.57
N TYR A 372 26.48 -3.14 -13.86
CA TYR A 372 25.09 -2.86 -13.61
C TYR A 372 24.81 -2.65 -12.12
N MET A 373 25.31 -3.53 -11.24
CA MET A 373 25.21 -3.36 -9.79
C MET A 373 25.88 -2.07 -9.30
N LYS A 374 27.03 -1.70 -9.88
CA LYS A 374 27.74 -0.45 -9.56
C LYS A 374 26.93 0.81 -9.92
N LYS A 375 26.20 0.78 -11.03
CA LYS A 375 25.35 1.88 -11.50
C LYS A 375 24.05 1.99 -10.70
N THR A 376 23.49 0.86 -10.28
CA THR A 376 22.13 0.77 -9.77
C THR A 376 22.03 0.57 -8.25
N ILE A 377 23.03 -0.06 -7.64
CA ILE A 377 23.04 -0.41 -6.21
C ILE A 377 23.99 0.51 -5.45
N SER A 378 23.50 1.16 -4.39
CA SER A 378 24.34 1.81 -3.38
C SER A 378 24.39 0.90 -2.16
N VAL A 379 25.43 0.09 -2.04
CA VAL A 379 25.51 -0.89 -0.96
C VAL A 379 26.39 -0.35 0.18
N ARG A 380 25.78 -0.12 1.32
CA ARG A 380 26.44 -0.26 2.63
C ARG A 380 25.72 -1.38 3.36
N ASP A 381 25.98 -2.60 2.93
CA ASP A 381 25.50 -3.81 3.58
C ASP A 381 26.32 -4.13 4.78
N THR A 382 25.66 -4.27 5.92
CA THR A 382 26.39 -4.86 7.04
C THR A 382 25.60 -5.83 7.93
N PHE A 383 24.26 -5.91 7.91
CA PHE A 383 23.54 -6.67 8.94
C PHE A 383 22.31 -7.49 8.54
N ALA A 384 21.97 -7.66 7.26
CA ALA A 384 20.85 -8.53 6.88
C ALA A 384 21.25 -10.04 6.94
N ARG A 385 20.27 -10.91 7.22
CA ARG A 385 20.48 -12.37 7.14
C ARG A 385 20.84 -12.78 5.72
N LYS A 386 21.69 -13.79 5.57
CA LYS A 386 22.21 -14.28 4.29
C LYS A 386 21.11 -14.55 3.26
N GLU A 387 20.03 -15.23 3.66
CA GLU A 387 18.89 -15.57 2.80
C GLU A 387 18.17 -14.35 2.21
N LEU A 388 18.06 -13.24 2.95
CA LEU A 388 17.46 -12.01 2.46
C LEU A 388 18.32 -11.32 1.39
N LYS A 389 19.64 -11.46 1.50
CA LYS A 389 20.58 -10.93 0.52
C LYS A 389 20.54 -11.76 -0.77
N GLU A 390 20.44 -13.07 -0.68
CA GLU A 390 20.27 -13.97 -1.83
C GLU A 390 18.99 -13.61 -2.60
N ASN A 391 17.87 -13.45 -1.91
CA ASN A 391 16.59 -13.06 -2.50
C ASN A 391 16.66 -11.71 -3.25
N PHE A 392 17.45 -10.76 -2.76
CA PHE A 392 17.65 -9.48 -3.44
C PHE A 392 18.36 -9.65 -4.80
N TYR A 393 19.48 -10.37 -4.85
CA TYR A 393 20.20 -10.60 -6.11
C TYR A 393 19.44 -11.50 -7.07
N HIS A 394 18.71 -12.48 -6.54
CA HIS A 394 17.78 -13.31 -7.30
C HIS A 394 16.70 -12.44 -7.98
N GLY A 395 16.01 -11.59 -7.22
CA GLY A 395 15.00 -10.68 -7.76
C GLY A 395 15.57 -9.70 -8.80
N LEU A 396 16.81 -9.23 -8.59
CA LEU A 396 17.52 -8.35 -9.51
C LEU A 396 17.77 -9.04 -10.86
N LEU A 397 18.32 -10.26 -10.85
CA LEU A 397 18.56 -11.06 -12.06
C LEU A 397 17.25 -11.43 -12.76
N LEU A 398 16.23 -11.85 -12.00
CA LEU A 398 14.92 -12.17 -12.55
C LEU A 398 14.30 -10.97 -13.26
N GLY A 399 14.43 -9.77 -12.67
CA GLY A 399 14.01 -8.51 -13.28
C GLY A 399 14.73 -8.21 -14.59
N ILE A 400 16.04 -8.39 -14.67
CA ILE A 400 16.83 -8.18 -15.90
C ILE A 400 16.43 -9.17 -17.00
N LEU A 401 16.35 -10.45 -16.64
CA LEU A 401 16.18 -11.55 -17.59
C LEU A 401 14.77 -11.64 -18.16
N GLY A 402 13.76 -11.29 -17.36
CA GLY A 402 12.35 -11.31 -17.76
C GLY A 402 11.97 -10.35 -18.90
N PHE A 403 12.93 -9.51 -19.35
CA PHE A 403 12.71 -8.55 -20.47
C PHE A 403 13.17 -9.03 -21.82
N LYS A 404 13.96 -10.06 -21.86
CA LYS A 404 14.44 -10.56 -23.15
C LYS A 404 13.29 -11.21 -23.90
N ALA A 405 12.89 -10.60 -25.01
CA ALA A 405 11.88 -11.19 -25.89
C ALA A 405 12.36 -12.57 -26.37
N GLY A 406 11.45 -13.53 -26.36
CA GLY A 406 11.75 -14.91 -26.75
C GLY A 406 12.37 -15.77 -25.64
N TRP A 407 12.48 -15.26 -24.40
CA TRP A 407 12.94 -16.01 -23.25
C TRP A 407 11.79 -16.32 -22.30
N SER A 408 11.58 -17.59 -21.98
CA SER A 408 10.67 -18.03 -20.92
C SER A 408 11.42 -18.11 -19.60
N VAL A 409 11.29 -17.09 -18.75
CA VAL A 409 11.98 -16.98 -17.46
C VAL A 409 11.05 -17.42 -16.34
N MET A 410 11.48 -18.38 -15.53
CA MET A 410 10.73 -18.96 -14.42
C MET A 410 11.54 -18.84 -13.13
N SER A 411 10.89 -18.50 -12.03
CA SER A 411 11.50 -18.36 -10.71
C SER A 411 10.97 -19.40 -9.75
N ASN A 412 11.81 -19.87 -8.83
CA ASN A 412 11.48 -20.81 -7.76
C ASN A 412 10.67 -22.03 -8.26
N ARG A 413 11.08 -22.59 -9.40
CA ARG A 413 10.39 -23.73 -9.98
C ARG A 413 10.88 -25.04 -9.36
N GLU A 414 9.94 -25.92 -9.04
CA GLU A 414 10.25 -27.28 -8.63
C GLU A 414 10.92 -28.02 -9.81
N SER A 415 12.13 -28.51 -9.57
CA SER A 415 12.90 -29.29 -10.54
C SER A 415 13.81 -30.28 -9.82
N GLY A 416 13.78 -31.52 -10.24
CA GLY A 416 14.51 -32.58 -9.58
C GLY A 416 14.08 -32.75 -8.10
N ASN A 417 15.02 -32.65 -7.17
CA ASN A 417 14.79 -32.83 -5.73
C ASN A 417 14.74 -31.47 -4.96
N GLY A 418 14.37 -30.36 -5.62
CA GLY A 418 14.33 -29.05 -4.97
C GLY A 418 13.74 -27.96 -5.85
N PHE A 419 13.98 -26.72 -5.46
CA PHE A 419 13.55 -25.52 -6.20
C PHE A 419 14.79 -24.81 -6.69
N SER A 420 14.84 -24.52 -8.02
CA SER A 420 15.88 -23.70 -8.63
C SER A 420 15.54 -22.22 -8.50
N ASP A 421 16.56 -21.36 -8.33
CA ASP A 421 16.33 -19.92 -8.23
C ASP A 421 15.75 -19.35 -9.53
N ILE A 422 16.43 -19.53 -10.66
CA ILE A 422 15.98 -19.05 -11.96
C ILE A 422 16.20 -20.14 -13.02
N MET A 423 15.17 -20.36 -13.82
CA MET A 423 15.21 -21.21 -15.00
C MET A 423 14.80 -20.39 -16.24
N ILE A 424 15.52 -20.55 -17.34
CA ILE A 424 15.25 -19.86 -18.59
C ILE A 424 15.19 -20.89 -19.71
N MET A 425 14.15 -20.81 -20.53
CA MET A 425 14.03 -21.57 -21.76
C MET A 425 14.10 -20.60 -22.95
N ILE A 426 14.99 -20.89 -23.88
CA ILE A 426 15.14 -20.14 -25.13
C ILE A 426 14.71 -21.06 -26.26
N ASP A 427 13.42 -20.94 -26.64
CA ASP A 427 12.78 -21.87 -27.57
C ASP A 427 13.46 -21.92 -28.94
N ASP A 428 13.77 -20.75 -29.51
CA ASP A 428 14.37 -20.62 -30.84
C ASP A 428 15.81 -21.22 -30.93
N ALA A 429 16.49 -21.30 -29.80
CA ALA A 429 17.86 -21.80 -29.71
C ALA A 429 17.97 -23.20 -29.11
N GLU A 430 16.88 -23.78 -28.62
CA GLU A 430 16.83 -25.04 -27.87
C GLU A 430 17.83 -25.07 -26.70
N ILE A 431 17.95 -23.93 -25.95
CA ILE A 431 18.85 -23.77 -24.80
C ILE A 431 18.06 -23.66 -23.54
N GLY A 432 18.43 -24.45 -22.54
CA GLY A 432 18.00 -24.31 -21.15
C GLY A 432 19.09 -23.65 -20.30
N ILE A 433 18.74 -22.67 -19.48
CA ILE A 433 19.67 -22.06 -18.53
C ILE A 433 19.12 -22.22 -17.12
N VAL A 434 19.95 -22.71 -16.21
CA VAL A 434 19.67 -22.78 -14.78
C VAL A 434 20.63 -21.87 -14.04
N ILE A 435 20.13 -20.99 -13.19
CA ILE A 435 20.95 -20.08 -12.41
C ILE A 435 20.65 -20.29 -10.93
N GLU A 436 21.69 -20.48 -10.15
CA GLU A 436 21.65 -20.48 -8.68
C GLU A 436 22.44 -19.29 -8.17
N VAL A 437 21.80 -18.47 -7.34
CA VAL A 437 22.36 -17.22 -6.83
C VAL A 437 22.67 -17.35 -5.33
N LYS A 438 23.89 -17.04 -4.93
CA LYS A 438 24.29 -17.06 -3.52
C LYS A 438 24.93 -15.77 -3.09
N TYR A 439 24.69 -15.39 -1.82
CA TYR A 439 25.41 -14.29 -1.20
C TYR A 439 26.69 -14.79 -0.53
N ALA A 440 27.81 -14.14 -0.85
CA ALA A 440 29.11 -14.45 -0.25
C ALA A 440 29.38 -13.56 0.99
N GLU A 441 29.53 -14.15 2.14
CA GLU A 441 29.89 -13.44 3.38
C GLU A 441 31.38 -13.08 3.42
N SER A 442 32.20 -13.88 2.77
CA SER A 442 33.65 -13.68 2.61
C SER A 442 34.03 -13.16 1.23
N HIS A 443 35.29 -12.81 1.01
CA HIS A 443 35.81 -12.44 -0.30
C HIS A 443 36.07 -13.64 -1.24
N ASP A 444 35.86 -14.87 -0.75
CA ASP A 444 36.02 -16.07 -1.59
C ASP A 444 34.73 -16.37 -2.37
N LEU A 445 34.50 -15.54 -3.39
CA LEU A 445 33.33 -15.66 -4.27
C LEU A 445 33.39 -16.95 -5.13
N GLU A 446 34.60 -17.42 -5.45
CA GLU A 446 34.77 -18.62 -6.26
C GLU A 446 34.31 -19.88 -5.54
N ALA A 447 34.63 -20.01 -4.24
CA ALA A 447 34.15 -21.14 -3.44
C ALA A 447 32.60 -21.14 -3.36
N VAL A 448 31.98 -19.96 -3.23
CA VAL A 448 30.51 -19.84 -3.17
C VAL A 448 29.85 -20.15 -4.52
N CYS A 449 30.47 -19.82 -5.66
CA CYS A 449 30.01 -20.27 -6.98
C CYS A 449 30.06 -21.80 -7.12
N LYS A 450 31.13 -22.41 -6.66
CA LYS A 450 31.27 -23.89 -6.67
C LYS A 450 30.19 -24.55 -5.83
N ASP A 451 29.84 -23.97 -4.68
CA ASP A 451 28.75 -24.46 -3.84
C ASP A 451 27.38 -24.33 -4.54
N ALA A 452 27.16 -23.24 -5.28
CA ALA A 452 25.95 -23.04 -6.07
C ALA A 452 25.83 -24.09 -7.19
N LEU A 453 26.91 -24.33 -7.95
CA LEU A 453 26.95 -25.35 -8.99
C LEU A 453 26.74 -26.75 -8.41
N LYS A 454 27.39 -27.06 -7.29
CA LYS A 454 27.20 -28.34 -6.59
C LYS A 454 25.75 -28.57 -6.17
N GLN A 455 25.09 -27.55 -5.64
CA GLN A 455 23.68 -27.63 -5.26
C GLN A 455 22.79 -27.98 -6.45
N MET A 456 23.00 -27.34 -7.63
CA MET A 456 22.24 -27.64 -8.84
C MET A 456 22.41 -29.10 -9.31
N ILE A 457 23.62 -29.65 -9.18
CA ILE A 457 23.91 -31.05 -9.52
C ILE A 457 23.24 -32.00 -8.54
N ASP A 458 23.48 -31.80 -7.23
CA ASP A 458 22.94 -32.63 -6.16
C ASP A 458 21.41 -32.67 -6.16
N LYS A 459 20.76 -31.56 -6.53
CA LYS A 459 19.31 -31.42 -6.61
C LYS A 459 18.72 -31.70 -8.00
N ARG A 460 19.56 -31.93 -9.00
CA ARG A 460 19.15 -32.28 -10.37
C ARG A 460 18.26 -31.23 -11.04
N TYR A 461 18.57 -29.96 -10.88
CA TYR A 461 17.75 -28.88 -11.42
C TYR A 461 17.64 -28.89 -12.96
N ALA A 462 18.52 -29.58 -13.68
CA ALA A 462 18.47 -29.72 -15.13
C ALA A 462 17.38 -30.70 -15.64
N GLU A 463 16.86 -31.61 -14.78
CA GLU A 463 15.90 -32.66 -15.19
C GLU A 463 14.66 -32.09 -15.91
N TYR A 464 14.20 -30.92 -15.53
CA TYR A 464 13.08 -30.26 -16.21
C TYR A 464 13.36 -30.03 -17.70
N PHE A 465 14.55 -29.52 -18.04
CA PHE A 465 14.92 -29.27 -19.44
C PHE A 465 15.18 -30.55 -20.20
N GLU A 466 15.78 -31.54 -19.56
CA GLU A 466 15.99 -32.88 -20.13
C GLU A 466 14.65 -33.55 -20.52
N GLN A 467 13.63 -33.43 -19.65
CA GLN A 467 12.28 -33.92 -19.93
C GLN A 467 11.59 -33.17 -21.09
N GLN A 468 11.94 -31.91 -21.33
CA GLN A 468 11.47 -31.13 -22.47
C GLN A 468 12.28 -31.40 -23.77
N GLY A 469 13.30 -32.26 -23.71
CA GLY A 469 14.13 -32.61 -24.88
C GLY A 469 15.22 -31.60 -25.21
N ILE A 470 15.48 -30.64 -24.34
CA ILE A 470 16.54 -29.63 -24.52
C ILE A 470 17.91 -30.30 -24.28
N LYS A 471 18.79 -30.14 -25.26
CA LYS A 471 20.09 -30.81 -25.24
C LYS A 471 21.23 -29.94 -24.71
N LYS A 472 21.19 -28.63 -24.96
CA LYS A 472 22.16 -27.68 -24.41
C LYS A 472 21.64 -27.05 -23.15
N ILE A 473 22.24 -27.39 -22.01
CA ILE A 473 21.84 -26.86 -20.70
C ILE A 473 23.06 -26.18 -20.08
N LEU A 474 22.91 -24.87 -19.81
CA LEU A 474 23.93 -24.06 -19.17
C LEU A 474 23.56 -23.88 -17.68
N LYS A 475 24.46 -24.23 -16.77
CA LYS A 475 24.25 -24.12 -15.32
C LYS A 475 25.18 -23.06 -14.77
N TYR A 476 24.61 -21.96 -14.30
CA TYR A 476 25.34 -20.81 -13.77
C TYR A 476 25.28 -20.76 -12.24
N GLY A 477 26.43 -20.86 -11.58
CA GLY A 477 26.60 -20.48 -10.18
C GLY A 477 27.02 -19.02 -10.11
N ILE A 478 26.20 -18.17 -9.50
CA ILE A 478 26.48 -16.75 -9.35
C ILE A 478 26.61 -16.41 -7.87
N ALA A 479 27.82 -16.01 -7.46
CA ALA A 479 28.08 -15.52 -6.11
C ALA A 479 28.12 -13.99 -6.12
N CYS A 480 27.29 -13.34 -5.31
CA CYS A 480 27.21 -11.90 -5.21
C CYS A 480 27.70 -11.40 -3.85
N ARG A 481 28.40 -10.28 -3.85
CA ARG A 481 28.83 -9.59 -2.65
C ARG A 481 28.91 -8.08 -2.90
N VAL A 482 28.04 -7.34 -2.25
CA VAL A 482 27.96 -5.88 -2.36
C VAL A 482 27.69 -5.41 -3.81
N LYS A 483 28.71 -5.11 -4.58
CA LYS A 483 28.62 -4.65 -6.00
C LYS A 483 29.48 -5.49 -6.94
N GLU A 484 29.87 -6.63 -6.49
CA GLU A 484 30.71 -7.55 -7.21
C GLU A 484 30.03 -8.90 -7.28
N CYS A 485 30.22 -9.57 -8.37
CA CYS A 485 29.84 -10.98 -8.48
C CYS A 485 30.99 -11.79 -9.10
N LYS A 486 30.92 -13.07 -8.85
CA LYS A 486 31.67 -14.10 -9.56
C LYS A 486 30.68 -15.01 -10.27
N VAL A 487 30.99 -15.37 -11.47
CA VAL A 487 30.15 -16.23 -12.31
C VAL A 487 30.95 -17.45 -12.73
N MET A 488 30.40 -18.63 -12.52
CA MET A 488 30.95 -19.88 -12.99
C MET A 488 29.89 -20.66 -13.76
N LEU A 489 30.32 -21.37 -14.81
CA LEU A 489 29.46 -22.13 -15.70
C LEU A 489 29.88 -23.61 -15.68
N GLU A 490 28.87 -24.48 -15.69
CA GLU A 490 29.00 -25.88 -16.05
C GLU A 490 28.08 -26.17 -17.24
N GLU A 491 28.65 -26.70 -18.31
CA GLU A 491 27.93 -27.15 -19.51
C GLU A 491 27.71 -28.66 -19.45
N ASN A 492 26.52 -29.12 -19.88
CA ASN A 492 26.23 -30.54 -20.06
C ASN A 492 26.62 -30.97 -21.47
#